data_a7edc01f13c45f5ab13735b07ec40b63
#
_entry.id   a7edc01f13c45f5ab13735b07ec40b63
#
_cell.length_a   1.000
_cell.length_b   1.000
_cell.length_c   1.000
_cell.angle_alpha   90.00
_cell.angle_beta   90.00
_cell.angle_gamma   90.00
#
_symmetry.space_group_name_H-M   'P 1'
#
loop_
_entity.id
_entity.type
_entity.pdbx_description
1 polymer ?
#
loop_
_entity_poly.entity_id
_entity_poly.type
_entity_poly.pdbx_seq_one_letter_code
_entity_poly.pdbx_strand_id
1 'polypeptide(L)'
;MKTFANLDAVLSFAKTQNSSFEQAALQSQLAKLTKQTAIGNVLNPRVPASVQVLDHIKQQVSFLPGQAFGMPEGTFKAITMGQQYASTLSVQPQFDILNLSSWAQIKSASINQDLVDNQNQMNEQKLYDQINMTYFNLISMQGQHQILKENIQLAQNVALIMQNKFKEGLARKQDLNEALSNLLGLQDKMQQLEWNMKIQHQILDLYFENRVQSEVIETVWEFEKTAPLQVANNPLWIDNAELQKQMAQQDKRVLMLQNVPVLSFVSSFNWQNLSNDGFFAASSNGVSYHYVGLKLSYDFPTTVQKIANLKSKSVQLKQLENQAQHVQKEQDHKNKQMQLEFEKAKGQVVFLKQIFELKKDSYEKNFNQFKENILPLDKLLLSQTDMLNSQLQWVAGLSNVGYCWWRIRINNQFLDKETK
;
A
#
# COMPACT_ATOMS: atom_id res chain seq x y z
N MET A 1 15.32 12.84 -21.16
CA MET A 1 13.95 12.74 -21.69
C MET A 1 13.70 11.32 -22.12
N LYS A 2 12.60 10.72 -21.72
CA LYS A 2 12.21 9.36 -22.12
C LYS A 2 10.81 9.38 -22.71
N THR A 3 10.71 8.85 -23.91
CA THR A 3 9.49 8.83 -24.71
C THR A 3 8.73 7.53 -24.48
N PHE A 4 7.44 7.59 -24.24
CA PHE A 4 6.56 6.46 -24.00
C PHE A 4 5.52 6.37 -25.12
N ALA A 5 5.45 5.20 -25.75
CA ALA A 5 4.54 4.94 -26.85
C ALA A 5 3.09 4.75 -26.41
N ASN A 6 2.88 4.21 -25.20
CA ASN A 6 1.57 3.90 -24.63
C ASN A 6 1.67 3.74 -23.11
N LEU A 7 0.53 3.55 -22.45
CA LEU A 7 0.47 3.38 -20.99
C LEU A 7 1.18 2.09 -20.52
N ASP A 8 1.18 0.98 -21.29
CA ASP A 8 1.94 -0.23 -20.93
C ASP A 8 3.44 0.07 -20.73
N ALA A 9 4.02 0.87 -21.60
CA ALA A 9 5.42 1.28 -21.49
C ALA A 9 5.67 2.12 -20.23
N VAL A 10 4.73 2.99 -19.86
CA VAL A 10 4.78 3.80 -18.63
C VAL A 10 4.72 2.92 -17.40
N LEU A 11 3.75 1.99 -17.33
CA LEU A 11 3.58 1.09 -16.19
C LEU A 11 4.79 0.16 -16.01
N SER A 12 5.28 -0.42 -17.12
CA SER A 12 6.47 -1.27 -17.10
C SER A 12 7.72 -0.52 -16.62
N PHE A 13 7.87 0.73 -17.03
CA PHE A 13 8.98 1.56 -16.58
C PHE A 13 8.82 1.97 -15.11
N ALA A 14 7.62 2.36 -14.67
CA ALA A 14 7.34 2.65 -13.27
C ALA A 14 7.69 1.45 -12.36
N LYS A 15 7.37 0.23 -12.80
CA LYS A 15 7.71 -0.99 -12.07
C LYS A 15 9.22 -1.13 -11.81
N THR A 16 10.06 -0.64 -12.70
CA THR A 16 11.53 -0.74 -12.57
C THR A 16 12.16 0.43 -11.82
N GLN A 17 11.48 1.57 -11.70
CA GLN A 17 12.08 2.79 -11.15
C GLN A 17 11.48 3.24 -9.83
N ASN A 18 10.23 2.87 -9.54
CA ASN A 18 9.53 3.34 -8.35
C ASN A 18 9.95 2.55 -7.11
N SER A 19 10.38 3.24 -6.07
CA SER A 19 10.85 2.65 -4.79
C SER A 19 9.77 1.83 -4.06
N SER A 20 8.48 2.03 -4.37
CA SER A 20 7.41 1.22 -3.80
C SER A 20 7.58 -0.27 -4.10
N PHE A 21 8.15 -0.64 -5.25
CA PHE A 21 8.41 -2.04 -5.60
C PHE A 21 9.61 -2.61 -4.83
N GLU A 22 10.65 -1.81 -4.59
CA GLU A 22 11.76 -2.19 -3.73
C GLU A 22 11.29 -2.38 -2.28
N GLN A 23 10.48 -1.45 -1.76
CA GLN A 23 9.86 -1.58 -0.45
C GLN A 23 8.98 -2.83 -0.35
N ALA A 24 8.19 -3.15 -1.37
CA ALA A 24 7.37 -4.36 -1.42
C ALA A 24 8.25 -5.63 -1.34
N ALA A 25 9.37 -5.67 -2.08
CA ALA A 25 10.32 -6.78 -2.02
C ALA A 25 10.95 -6.94 -0.64
N LEU A 26 11.33 -5.83 0.00
CA LEU A 26 11.86 -5.83 1.37
C LEU A 26 10.82 -6.29 2.39
N GLN A 27 9.55 -5.86 2.26
CA GLN A 27 8.46 -6.33 3.12
C GLN A 27 8.22 -7.84 2.98
N SER A 28 8.23 -8.38 1.75
CA SER A 28 8.14 -9.83 1.51
C SER A 28 9.34 -10.57 2.12
N GLN A 29 10.54 -9.99 2.04
CA GLN A 29 11.74 -10.56 2.68
C GLN A 29 11.60 -10.58 4.21
N LEU A 30 11.13 -9.49 4.82
CA LEU A 30 10.86 -9.42 6.27
C LEU A 30 9.83 -10.46 6.71
N ALA A 31 8.75 -10.65 5.93
CA ALA A 31 7.75 -11.66 6.22
C ALA A 31 8.34 -13.09 6.16
N LYS A 32 9.23 -13.38 5.19
CA LYS A 32 9.97 -14.65 5.13
C LYS A 32 10.88 -14.85 6.33
N LEU A 33 11.61 -13.82 6.76
CA LEU A 33 12.46 -13.87 7.96
C LEU A 33 11.63 -14.10 9.23
N THR A 34 10.46 -13.46 9.34
CA THR A 34 9.51 -13.68 10.43
C THR A 34 9.08 -15.14 10.51
N LYS A 35 8.80 -15.77 9.36
CA LYS A 35 8.47 -17.20 9.29
C LYS A 35 9.66 -18.08 9.69
N GLN A 36 10.87 -17.75 9.26
CA GLN A 36 12.10 -18.45 9.68
C GLN A 36 12.31 -18.35 11.19
N THR A 37 12.09 -17.17 11.77
CA THR A 37 12.14 -16.95 13.22
C THR A 37 11.10 -17.81 13.94
N ALA A 38 9.87 -17.89 13.42
CA ALA A 38 8.82 -18.74 14.00
C ALA A 38 9.21 -20.24 13.96
N ILE A 39 9.85 -20.70 12.88
CA ILE A 39 10.40 -22.06 12.77
C ILE A 39 11.51 -22.27 13.80
N GLY A 40 12.46 -21.34 13.92
CA GLY A 40 13.55 -21.42 14.88
C GLY A 40 13.07 -21.45 16.34
N ASN A 41 11.93 -20.81 16.63
CA ASN A 41 11.34 -20.76 17.96
C ASN A 41 10.58 -22.05 18.36
N VAL A 42 10.45 -23.04 17.50
CA VAL A 42 9.71 -24.28 17.84
C VAL A 42 10.40 -25.03 18.98
N LEU A 43 11.68 -25.26 18.86
CA LEU A 43 12.47 -25.87 19.94
C LEU A 43 12.91 -24.82 20.97
N ASN A 44 12.91 -23.54 20.58
CA ASN A 44 13.28 -22.40 21.41
C ASN A 44 14.59 -22.67 22.22
N PRO A 45 15.69 -23.05 21.55
CA PRO A 45 16.93 -23.39 22.24
C PRO A 45 17.51 -22.15 22.92
N ARG A 46 17.62 -22.20 24.23
CA ARG A 46 18.20 -21.13 25.05
C ARG A 46 19.35 -21.70 25.86
N VAL A 47 20.45 -21.00 25.88
CA VAL A 47 21.63 -21.35 26.68
C VAL A 47 22.04 -20.10 27.49
N PRO A 48 21.22 -19.70 28.48
CA PRO A 48 21.60 -18.58 29.33
C PRO A 48 22.85 -18.96 30.13
N ALA A 49 23.81 -18.06 30.16
CA ALA A 49 24.97 -18.12 31.01
C ALA A 49 24.97 -16.88 31.90
N SER A 50 25.23 -17.04 33.16
CA SER A 50 25.29 -15.97 34.13
C SER A 50 26.47 -16.15 35.08
N VAL A 51 27.12 -15.04 35.41
CA VAL A 51 28.08 -14.95 36.49
C VAL A 51 27.46 -14.09 37.58
N GLN A 52 27.43 -14.62 38.78
CA GLN A 52 26.89 -13.89 39.93
C GLN A 52 27.96 -13.86 41.02
N VAL A 53 28.25 -12.70 41.55
CA VAL A 53 29.20 -12.47 42.64
C VAL A 53 28.44 -11.78 43.76
N LEU A 54 28.36 -12.44 44.90
CA LEU A 54 27.58 -12.00 46.06
C LEU A 54 28.45 -11.87 47.30
N ASP A 55 28.31 -10.74 47.99
CA ASP A 55 28.77 -10.55 49.36
C ASP A 55 27.53 -10.64 50.28
N HIS A 56 27.48 -11.68 51.10
CA HIS A 56 26.41 -11.88 52.08
C HIS A 56 26.71 -11.08 53.31
N ILE A 57 26.31 -9.80 53.34
CA ILE A 57 26.45 -8.88 54.50
C ILE A 57 25.91 -9.50 55.80
N LYS A 58 24.88 -10.32 55.67
CA LYS A 58 24.30 -11.16 56.74
C LYS A 58 23.97 -12.53 56.17
N GLN A 59 24.64 -13.54 56.73
CA GLN A 59 24.43 -14.90 56.29
C GLN A 59 23.10 -15.46 56.78
N GLN A 60 22.55 -16.41 56.02
CA GLN A 60 21.32 -17.07 56.40
C GLN A 60 21.53 -18.02 57.59
N VAL A 61 20.63 -17.87 58.57
CA VAL A 61 20.59 -18.78 59.74
C VAL A 61 19.59 -19.89 59.47
N SER A 62 20.05 -21.14 59.59
CA SER A 62 19.17 -22.31 59.53
C SER A 62 19.06 -22.96 60.92
N PHE A 63 17.85 -23.38 61.23
CA PHE A 63 17.58 -24.08 62.50
C PHE A 63 17.63 -25.58 62.26
N LEU A 64 18.63 -26.28 62.80
CA LEU A 64 18.78 -27.70 62.74
C LEU A 64 18.28 -28.37 64.03
N PRO A 65 17.70 -29.61 63.94
CA PRO A 65 17.28 -30.33 65.14
C PRO A 65 18.43 -30.50 66.13
N GLY A 66 18.23 -30.09 67.34
CA GLY A 66 19.23 -30.08 68.39
C GLY A 66 19.80 -31.46 68.71
N GLN A 67 19.05 -32.50 68.47
CA GLN A 67 19.47 -33.91 68.66
C GLN A 67 20.74 -34.23 67.87
N ALA A 68 20.93 -33.70 66.66
CA ALA A 68 22.14 -33.87 65.86
C ALA A 68 23.41 -33.29 66.52
N PHE A 69 23.24 -32.48 67.58
CA PHE A 69 24.29 -31.81 68.33
C PHE A 69 24.28 -32.19 69.83
N GLY A 70 23.61 -33.33 70.17
CA GLY A 70 23.54 -33.83 71.53
C GLY A 70 22.61 -33.04 72.47
N MET A 71 21.72 -32.21 71.93
CA MET A 71 20.73 -31.44 72.69
C MET A 71 19.44 -32.23 72.91
N PRO A 72 18.60 -31.90 73.92
CA PRO A 72 17.33 -32.58 74.16
C PRO A 72 16.38 -32.56 72.96
N GLU A 73 15.51 -33.56 72.89
CA GLU A 73 14.45 -33.68 71.89
C GLU A 73 13.54 -32.46 71.90
N GLY A 74 13.15 -31.98 70.68
CA GLY A 74 12.32 -30.79 70.50
C GLY A 74 13.08 -29.44 70.51
N THR A 75 14.42 -29.47 70.70
CA THR A 75 15.26 -28.26 70.63
C THR A 75 15.81 -28.05 69.24
N PHE A 76 16.09 -26.78 68.89
CA PHE A 76 16.70 -26.41 67.63
C PHE A 76 17.93 -25.58 67.88
N LYS A 77 19.03 -25.87 67.13
CA LYS A 77 20.26 -25.08 67.15
C LYS A 77 20.29 -24.20 65.91
N ALA A 78 20.45 -22.89 66.15
CA ALA A 78 20.66 -21.93 65.06
C ALA A 78 22.08 -22.08 64.55
N ILE A 79 22.25 -22.33 63.29
CA ILE A 79 23.56 -22.45 62.59
C ILE A 79 23.57 -21.52 61.40
N THR A 80 24.64 -20.73 61.27
CA THR A 80 24.89 -19.92 60.09
C THR A 80 25.42 -20.84 58.99
N MET A 81 24.71 -20.88 57.82
CA MET A 81 25.09 -21.74 56.69
C MET A 81 25.55 -20.83 55.53
N GLY A 82 26.58 -21.31 54.81
CA GLY A 82 27.20 -20.61 53.68
C GLY A 82 28.47 -19.86 54.05
N GLN A 83 29.01 -19.21 53.08
CA GLN A 83 30.21 -18.34 53.24
C GLN A 83 29.86 -16.92 52.83
N GLN A 84 30.64 -15.94 53.30
CA GLN A 84 30.35 -14.53 53.02
C GLN A 84 30.42 -14.20 51.55
N TYR A 85 31.44 -14.65 50.87
CA TYR A 85 31.66 -14.35 49.45
C TYR A 85 31.32 -15.56 48.61
N ALA A 86 30.37 -15.40 47.65
CA ALA A 86 29.99 -16.45 46.73
C ALA A 86 30.11 -15.95 45.27
N SER A 87 30.88 -16.67 44.47
CA SER A 87 31.01 -16.43 43.04
C SER A 87 30.47 -17.67 42.30
N THR A 88 29.44 -17.48 41.49
CA THR A 88 28.74 -18.59 40.78
C THR A 88 28.73 -18.32 39.29
N LEU A 89 29.28 -19.23 38.50
CA LEU A 89 29.06 -19.34 37.07
C LEU A 89 28.00 -20.39 36.80
N SER A 90 26.94 -19.99 36.11
CA SER A 90 25.82 -20.91 35.79
C SER A 90 25.55 -20.89 34.28
N VAL A 91 25.48 -22.06 33.67
CA VAL A 91 25.07 -22.25 32.27
C VAL A 91 23.86 -23.19 32.26
N GLN A 92 22.73 -22.73 31.71
CA GLN A 92 21.43 -23.42 31.83
C GLN A 92 20.80 -23.68 30.47
N PRO A 93 21.28 -24.64 29.68
CA PRO A 93 20.64 -25.04 28.43
C PRO A 93 19.19 -25.51 28.66
N GLN A 94 18.29 -24.92 27.89
CA GLN A 94 16.86 -25.28 27.91
C GLN A 94 16.30 -25.22 26.48
N PHE A 95 15.44 -26.17 26.14
CA PHE A 95 14.66 -26.11 24.91
C PHE A 95 13.32 -26.83 25.08
N ASP A 96 12.31 -26.35 24.33
CA ASP A 96 10.97 -26.91 24.36
C ASP A 96 10.91 -28.15 23.45
N ILE A 97 10.58 -29.35 24.02
CA ILE A 97 10.37 -30.58 23.26
C ILE A 97 8.97 -30.55 22.61
N LEU A 98 7.97 -30.10 23.38
CA LEU A 98 6.59 -29.99 22.94
C LEU A 98 6.01 -28.64 23.37
N ASN A 99 5.83 -27.76 22.40
CA ASN A 99 5.19 -26.45 22.56
C ASN A 99 4.22 -26.21 21.41
N LEU A 100 2.95 -26.60 21.59
CA LEU A 100 1.95 -26.51 20.54
C LEU A 100 1.64 -25.07 20.09
N SER A 101 1.82 -24.09 20.99
CA SER A 101 1.64 -22.68 20.62
C SER A 101 2.71 -22.21 19.63
N SER A 102 3.97 -22.64 19.79
CA SER A 102 5.05 -22.31 18.85
C SER A 102 4.82 -22.93 17.46
N TRP A 103 4.34 -24.17 17.41
CA TRP A 103 3.93 -24.80 16.15
C TRP A 103 2.79 -24.04 15.46
N ALA A 104 1.80 -23.59 16.23
CA ALA A 104 0.72 -22.76 15.69
C ALA A 104 1.21 -21.40 15.17
N GLN A 105 2.24 -20.80 15.79
CA GLN A 105 2.86 -19.55 15.34
C GLN A 105 3.54 -19.67 13.96
N ILE A 106 4.07 -20.84 13.58
CA ILE A 106 4.58 -21.06 12.21
C ILE A 106 3.48 -20.87 11.18
N LYS A 107 2.28 -21.40 11.46
CA LYS A 107 1.12 -21.23 10.57
C LYS A 107 0.68 -19.77 10.51
N SER A 108 0.67 -19.07 11.66
CA SER A 108 0.40 -17.61 11.72
C SER A 108 1.39 -16.82 10.87
N ALA A 109 2.69 -17.11 11.00
CA ALA A 109 3.72 -16.44 10.20
C ALA A 109 3.61 -16.75 8.70
N SER A 110 3.15 -17.96 8.31
CA SER A 110 2.89 -18.28 6.90
C SER A 110 1.72 -17.46 6.34
N ILE A 111 0.61 -17.37 7.08
CA ILE A 111 -0.54 -16.54 6.66
C ILE A 111 -0.14 -15.07 6.59
N ASN A 112 0.69 -14.59 7.52
CA ASN A 112 1.21 -13.22 7.48
C ASN A 112 2.06 -12.96 6.22
N GLN A 113 2.86 -13.94 5.79
CA GLN A 113 3.61 -13.84 4.52
C GLN A 113 2.66 -13.70 3.34
N ASP A 114 1.62 -14.54 3.25
CA ASP A 114 0.63 -14.49 2.18
C ASP A 114 -0.13 -13.15 2.20
N LEU A 115 -0.43 -12.61 3.39
CA LEU A 115 -1.10 -11.33 3.59
C LEU A 115 -0.22 -10.16 3.10
N VAL A 116 1.08 -10.18 3.41
CA VAL A 116 2.03 -9.16 2.94
C VAL A 116 2.16 -9.19 1.42
N ASP A 117 2.29 -10.37 0.82
CA ASP A 117 2.40 -10.53 -0.63
C ASP A 117 1.12 -10.04 -1.35
N ASN A 118 -0.06 -10.35 -0.80
CA ASN A 118 -1.33 -9.84 -1.30
C ASN A 118 -1.44 -8.31 -1.15
N GLN A 119 -1.03 -7.74 -0.01
CA GLN A 119 -1.02 -6.29 0.22
C GLN A 119 -0.08 -5.56 -0.76
N ASN A 120 1.06 -6.14 -1.09
CA ASN A 120 1.99 -5.62 -2.08
C ASN A 120 1.32 -5.55 -3.47
N GLN A 121 0.59 -6.59 -3.87
CA GLN A 121 -0.16 -6.59 -5.14
C GLN A 121 -1.29 -5.54 -5.13
N MET A 122 -1.99 -5.35 -4.01
CA MET A 122 -3.00 -4.27 -3.88
C MET A 122 -2.38 -2.88 -4.03
N ASN A 123 -1.19 -2.68 -3.47
CA ASN A 123 -0.45 -1.42 -3.60
C ASN A 123 0.03 -1.20 -5.05
N GLU A 124 0.50 -2.24 -5.73
CA GLU A 124 0.84 -2.20 -7.17
C GLU A 124 -0.38 -1.79 -8.01
N GLN A 125 -1.54 -2.41 -7.79
CA GLN A 125 -2.78 -2.04 -8.49
C GLN A 125 -3.16 -0.58 -8.26
N LYS A 126 -3.11 -0.10 -7.00
CA LYS A 126 -3.39 1.30 -6.68
C LYS A 126 -2.43 2.27 -7.38
N LEU A 127 -1.14 1.94 -7.43
CA LEU A 127 -0.14 2.74 -8.13
C LEU A 127 -0.46 2.81 -9.64
N TYR A 128 -0.80 1.68 -10.25
CA TYR A 128 -1.18 1.65 -11.66
C TYR A 128 -2.45 2.46 -11.95
N ASP A 129 -3.46 2.42 -11.07
CA ASP A 129 -4.65 3.25 -11.21
C ASP A 129 -4.34 4.75 -11.12
N GLN A 130 -3.42 5.16 -10.24
CA GLN A 130 -2.96 6.54 -10.12
C GLN A 130 -2.19 7.01 -11.36
N ILE A 131 -1.29 6.17 -11.88
CA ILE A 131 -0.55 6.44 -13.13
C ILE A 131 -1.54 6.55 -14.30
N ASN A 132 -2.50 5.63 -14.40
CA ASN A 132 -3.55 5.64 -15.42
C ASN A 132 -4.30 6.99 -15.42
N MET A 133 -4.74 7.46 -14.26
CA MET A 133 -5.45 8.74 -14.14
C MET A 133 -4.58 9.92 -14.59
N THR A 134 -3.32 9.98 -14.13
CA THR A 134 -2.39 11.05 -14.50
C THR A 134 -2.09 11.03 -16.00
N TYR A 135 -1.89 9.85 -16.56
CA TYR A 135 -1.63 9.64 -17.97
C TYR A 135 -2.77 10.12 -18.87
N PHE A 136 -4.01 9.73 -18.57
CA PHE A 136 -5.16 10.16 -19.36
C PHE A 136 -5.53 11.64 -19.17
N ASN A 137 -5.23 12.24 -18.02
CA ASN A 137 -5.29 13.69 -17.87
C ASN A 137 -4.30 14.37 -18.83
N LEU A 138 -3.07 13.87 -18.93
CA LEU A 138 -2.06 14.43 -19.82
C LEU A 138 -2.47 14.29 -21.30
N ILE A 139 -2.91 13.09 -21.74
CA ILE A 139 -3.41 12.87 -23.11
C ILE A 139 -4.59 13.78 -23.44
N SER A 140 -5.53 13.98 -22.49
CA SER A 140 -6.64 14.92 -22.66
C SER A 140 -6.12 16.34 -22.89
N MET A 141 -5.15 16.80 -22.09
CA MET A 141 -4.56 18.13 -22.24
C MET A 141 -3.80 18.31 -23.55
N GLN A 142 -3.09 17.27 -24.02
CA GLN A 142 -2.43 17.29 -25.33
C GLN A 142 -3.44 17.45 -26.48
N GLY A 143 -4.58 16.71 -26.42
CA GLY A 143 -5.66 16.87 -27.39
C GLY A 143 -6.29 18.26 -27.34
N GLN A 144 -6.52 18.81 -26.13
CA GLN A 144 -7.04 20.17 -25.95
C GLN A 144 -6.06 21.22 -26.47
N HIS A 145 -4.75 21.04 -26.29
CA HIS A 145 -3.71 21.93 -26.79
C HIS A 145 -3.75 22.03 -28.32
N GLN A 146 -3.87 20.90 -29.00
CA GLN A 146 -4.01 20.87 -30.46
C GLN A 146 -5.25 21.65 -30.92
N ILE A 147 -6.40 21.40 -30.27
CA ILE A 147 -7.66 22.10 -30.59
C ILE A 147 -7.56 23.60 -30.37
N LEU A 148 -7.00 24.04 -29.24
CA LEU A 148 -6.82 25.47 -28.95
C LEU A 148 -5.91 26.13 -29.97
N LYS A 149 -4.83 25.46 -30.41
CA LYS A 149 -3.95 25.97 -31.44
C LYS A 149 -4.69 26.26 -32.76
N GLU A 150 -5.55 25.34 -33.21
CA GLU A 150 -6.39 25.48 -34.39
C GLU A 150 -7.39 26.64 -34.23
N ASN A 151 -8.05 26.75 -33.06
CA ASN A 151 -9.02 27.80 -32.78
C ASN A 151 -8.38 29.19 -32.63
N ILE A 152 -7.14 29.31 -32.15
CA ILE A 152 -6.36 30.56 -32.14
C ILE A 152 -6.10 31.01 -33.57
N GLN A 153 -5.77 30.11 -34.49
CA GLN A 153 -5.59 30.48 -35.91
C GLN A 153 -6.89 30.99 -36.52
N LEU A 154 -8.04 30.38 -36.21
CA LEU A 154 -9.35 30.88 -36.64
C LEU A 154 -9.64 32.27 -36.06
N ALA A 155 -9.39 32.52 -34.81
CA ALA A 155 -9.60 33.80 -34.16
C ALA A 155 -8.63 34.89 -34.69
N GLN A 156 -7.37 34.54 -35.04
CA GLN A 156 -6.43 35.44 -35.70
C GLN A 156 -6.96 35.90 -37.05
N ASN A 157 -7.53 35.00 -37.86
CA ASN A 157 -8.15 35.33 -39.13
C ASN A 157 -9.32 36.29 -38.98
N VAL A 158 -10.20 36.04 -37.96
CA VAL A 158 -11.33 36.95 -37.68
C VAL A 158 -10.84 38.32 -37.25
N ALA A 159 -9.85 38.38 -36.33
CA ALA A 159 -9.25 39.64 -35.88
C ALA A 159 -8.63 40.46 -37.06
N LEU A 160 -7.94 39.77 -37.97
CA LEU A 160 -7.35 40.38 -39.15
C LEU A 160 -8.44 40.97 -40.11
N ILE A 161 -9.52 40.22 -40.35
CA ILE A 161 -10.67 40.69 -41.14
C ILE A 161 -11.25 41.96 -40.49
N MET A 162 -11.48 41.94 -39.17
CA MET A 162 -12.02 43.10 -38.46
C MET A 162 -11.06 44.30 -38.45
N GLN A 163 -9.76 44.07 -38.34
CA GLN A 163 -8.76 45.14 -38.45
C GLN A 163 -8.79 45.83 -39.80
N ASN A 164 -8.92 45.06 -40.90
CA ASN A 164 -9.01 45.59 -42.24
C ASN A 164 -10.32 46.38 -42.43
N LYS A 165 -11.46 45.82 -42.05
CA LYS A 165 -12.78 46.50 -42.10
C LYS A 165 -12.77 47.80 -41.29
N PHE A 166 -12.10 47.83 -40.12
CA PHE A 166 -11.96 49.05 -39.31
C PHE A 166 -11.12 50.13 -40.03
N LYS A 167 -9.98 49.74 -40.66
CA LYS A 167 -9.13 50.66 -41.44
C LYS A 167 -9.88 51.25 -42.63
N GLU A 168 -10.81 50.50 -43.22
CA GLU A 168 -11.65 50.92 -44.34
C GLU A 168 -12.90 51.69 -43.88
N GLY A 169 -13.09 51.89 -42.57
CA GLY A 169 -14.28 52.56 -42.02
C GLY A 169 -15.56 51.73 -42.04
N LEU A 170 -15.46 50.41 -42.34
CA LEU A 170 -16.59 49.48 -42.48
C LEU A 170 -16.93 48.73 -41.17
N ALA A 171 -16.17 48.90 -40.11
CA ALA A 171 -16.40 48.32 -38.81
C ALA A 171 -16.19 49.31 -37.68
N ARG A 172 -16.90 49.15 -36.57
CA ARG A 172 -16.74 49.99 -35.38
C ARG A 172 -15.52 49.54 -34.56
N LYS A 173 -14.94 50.50 -33.79
CA LYS A 173 -13.85 50.21 -32.87
C LYS A 173 -14.20 49.12 -31.85
N GLN A 174 -15.45 49.08 -31.42
CA GLN A 174 -15.99 48.09 -30.50
C GLN A 174 -15.90 46.68 -31.08
N ASP A 175 -16.30 46.48 -32.35
CA ASP A 175 -16.29 45.18 -33.01
C ASP A 175 -14.83 44.67 -33.17
N LEU A 176 -13.88 45.55 -33.47
CA LEU A 176 -12.46 45.21 -33.50
C LEU A 176 -11.96 44.77 -32.10
N ASN A 177 -12.33 45.53 -31.05
CA ASN A 177 -11.93 45.19 -29.68
C ASN A 177 -12.51 43.85 -29.25
N GLU A 178 -13.74 43.47 -29.63
CA GLU A 178 -14.32 42.16 -29.36
C GLU A 178 -13.54 41.03 -30.05
N ALA A 179 -13.18 41.17 -31.31
CA ALA A 179 -12.39 40.15 -32.02
C ALA A 179 -10.99 39.98 -31.40
N LEU A 180 -10.34 41.06 -31.01
CA LEU A 180 -9.03 41.03 -30.33
C LEU A 180 -9.14 40.43 -28.93
N SER A 181 -10.19 40.77 -28.18
CA SER A 181 -10.44 40.19 -26.84
C SER A 181 -10.67 38.70 -26.91
N ASN A 182 -11.44 38.22 -27.89
CA ASN A 182 -11.61 36.79 -28.11
C ASN A 182 -10.28 36.05 -28.39
N LEU A 183 -9.46 36.62 -29.27
CA LEU A 183 -8.13 36.09 -29.57
C LEU A 183 -7.25 36.01 -28.31
N LEU A 184 -7.15 37.10 -27.55
CA LEU A 184 -6.36 37.16 -26.31
C LEU A 184 -6.88 36.16 -25.27
N GLY A 185 -8.20 35.99 -25.14
CA GLY A 185 -8.81 35.00 -24.26
C GLY A 185 -8.46 33.55 -24.63
N LEU A 186 -8.36 33.23 -25.92
CA LEU A 186 -7.91 31.91 -26.38
C LEU A 186 -6.41 31.72 -26.14
N GLN A 187 -5.59 32.74 -26.31
CA GLN A 187 -4.16 32.69 -26.01
C GLN A 187 -3.89 32.50 -24.51
N ASP A 188 -4.64 33.17 -23.62
CA ASP A 188 -4.57 32.99 -22.19
C ASP A 188 -4.94 31.55 -21.79
N LYS A 189 -6.03 30.99 -22.34
CA LYS A 189 -6.40 29.59 -22.13
C LYS A 189 -5.31 28.61 -22.57
N MET A 190 -4.64 28.89 -23.70
CA MET A 190 -3.51 28.09 -24.19
C MET A 190 -2.36 28.11 -23.17
N GLN A 191 -1.98 29.30 -22.70
CA GLN A 191 -0.90 29.45 -21.73
C GLN A 191 -1.21 28.73 -20.40
N GLN A 192 -2.45 28.83 -19.89
CA GLN A 192 -2.90 28.10 -18.71
C GLN A 192 -2.81 26.60 -18.93
N LEU A 193 -3.22 26.10 -20.09
CA LEU A 193 -3.15 24.68 -20.43
C LEU A 193 -1.70 24.17 -20.48
N GLU A 194 -0.78 24.94 -21.07
CA GLU A 194 0.65 24.60 -21.11
C GLU A 194 1.27 24.48 -19.70
N TRP A 195 0.90 25.38 -18.78
CA TRP A 195 1.33 25.27 -17.40
C TRP A 195 0.74 24.03 -16.72
N ASN A 196 -0.54 23.75 -16.93
CA ASN A 196 -1.17 22.55 -16.39
C ASN A 196 -0.53 21.26 -16.94
N MET A 197 -0.17 21.23 -18.22
CA MET A 197 0.57 20.11 -18.81
C MET A 197 1.94 19.91 -18.14
N LYS A 198 2.69 21.00 -17.90
CA LYS A 198 3.96 20.92 -17.16
C LYS A 198 3.78 20.33 -15.75
N ILE A 199 2.73 20.75 -15.05
CA ILE A 199 2.38 20.20 -13.72
C ILE A 199 2.07 18.69 -13.83
N GLN A 200 1.28 18.29 -14.83
CA GLN A 200 0.94 16.86 -15.02
C GLN A 200 2.18 16.01 -15.38
N HIS A 201 3.11 16.55 -16.17
CA HIS A 201 4.39 15.89 -16.41
C HIS A 201 5.20 15.73 -15.13
N GLN A 202 5.28 16.74 -14.26
CA GLN A 202 5.95 16.61 -12.97
C GLN A 202 5.33 15.54 -12.08
N ILE A 203 3.99 15.41 -12.08
CA ILE A 203 3.28 14.36 -11.35
C ILE A 203 3.61 12.99 -11.95
N LEU A 204 3.67 12.86 -13.28
CA LEU A 204 4.04 11.60 -13.95
C LEU A 204 5.49 11.24 -13.66
N ASP A 205 6.41 12.20 -13.72
CA ASP A 205 7.84 12.01 -13.45
C ASP A 205 8.11 11.60 -11.99
N LEU A 206 7.25 12.00 -11.04
CA LEU A 206 7.32 11.57 -9.65
C LEU A 206 7.19 10.06 -9.51
N TYR A 207 6.35 9.39 -10.32
CA TYR A 207 6.25 7.93 -10.31
C TYR A 207 7.52 7.24 -10.79
N PHE A 208 8.45 7.97 -11.42
CA PHE A 208 9.79 7.54 -11.81
C PHE A 208 10.89 8.13 -10.91
N GLU A 209 10.52 8.69 -9.75
CA GLU A 209 11.41 9.35 -8.80
C GLU A 209 12.23 10.51 -9.42
N ASN A 210 11.63 11.21 -10.38
CA ASN A 210 12.24 12.31 -11.14
C ASN A 210 13.56 11.94 -11.86
N ARG A 211 13.80 10.65 -12.11
CA ARG A 211 15.01 10.17 -12.78
C ARG A 211 15.01 10.48 -14.28
N VAL A 212 13.84 10.74 -14.85
CA VAL A 212 13.66 11.05 -16.26
C VAL A 212 12.54 12.09 -16.42
N GLN A 213 12.65 12.91 -17.48
CA GLN A 213 11.52 13.69 -17.96
C GLN A 213 10.72 12.85 -18.93
N SER A 214 9.43 12.68 -18.67
CA SER A 214 8.52 11.89 -19.49
C SER A 214 8.01 12.67 -20.70
N GLU A 215 7.91 11.99 -21.82
CA GLU A 215 7.20 12.44 -23.01
C GLU A 215 6.25 11.33 -23.46
N VAL A 216 4.97 11.66 -23.66
CA VAL A 216 3.94 10.73 -24.12
C VAL A 216 3.59 11.05 -25.57
N ILE A 217 3.72 10.08 -26.47
CA ILE A 217 3.40 10.22 -27.89
C ILE A 217 2.01 9.69 -28.28
N GLU A 218 1.42 8.81 -27.45
CA GLU A 218 0.07 8.32 -27.69
C GLU A 218 -0.92 9.49 -27.73
N THR A 219 -1.84 9.42 -28.67
CA THR A 219 -2.82 10.49 -28.88
C THR A 219 -4.22 10.08 -28.43
N VAL A 220 -5.03 11.05 -28.00
CA VAL A 220 -6.41 10.80 -27.58
C VAL A 220 -7.27 10.18 -28.68
N TRP A 221 -6.93 10.40 -29.94
CA TRP A 221 -7.67 9.90 -31.12
C TRP A 221 -7.62 8.38 -31.30
N GLU A 222 -6.62 7.72 -30.72
CA GLU A 222 -6.48 6.27 -30.78
C GLU A 222 -7.61 5.55 -30.00
N PHE A 223 -8.24 6.23 -29.06
CA PHE A 223 -9.32 5.67 -28.23
C PHE A 223 -10.71 5.76 -28.89
N GLU A 224 -10.86 6.37 -30.06
CA GLU A 224 -12.12 6.40 -30.79
C GLU A 224 -12.64 5.00 -31.19
N LYS A 225 -11.73 4.08 -31.48
CA LYS A 225 -12.06 2.71 -31.94
C LYS A 225 -11.72 1.64 -30.89
N THR A 226 -11.82 1.98 -29.62
CA THR A 226 -11.48 1.04 -28.54
C THR A 226 -12.40 -0.18 -28.54
N ALA A 227 -11.81 -1.38 -28.55
CA ALA A 227 -12.54 -2.65 -28.50
C ALA A 227 -13.26 -2.78 -27.12
N PRO A 228 -14.44 -3.43 -27.09
CA PRO A 228 -15.10 -3.71 -25.81
C PRO A 228 -14.22 -4.65 -24.98
N LEU A 229 -14.14 -4.36 -23.67
CA LEU A 229 -13.45 -5.16 -22.68
C LEU A 229 -14.41 -5.47 -21.53
N GLN A 230 -14.43 -6.72 -21.09
CA GLN A 230 -15.24 -7.15 -19.95
C GLN A 230 -14.42 -7.07 -18.66
N VAL A 231 -15.08 -6.64 -17.59
CA VAL A 231 -14.50 -6.63 -16.26
C VAL A 231 -14.48 -8.05 -15.73
N ALA A 232 -13.30 -8.57 -15.45
CA ALA A 232 -13.15 -9.85 -14.79
C ALA A 232 -13.22 -9.69 -13.26
N ASN A 233 -13.59 -10.77 -12.57
CA ASN A 233 -13.67 -10.75 -11.11
C ASN A 233 -12.25 -10.86 -10.53
N ASN A 234 -11.69 -9.74 -10.09
CA ASN A 234 -10.38 -9.69 -9.44
C ASN A 234 -10.52 -10.12 -7.97
N PRO A 235 -9.92 -11.25 -7.56
CA PRO A 235 -10.05 -11.78 -6.20
C PRO A 235 -9.19 -11.03 -5.18
N LEU A 236 -8.28 -10.16 -5.59
CA LEU A 236 -7.21 -9.56 -4.77
C LEU A 236 -7.72 -8.97 -3.43
N TRP A 237 -8.83 -8.21 -3.49
CA TRP A 237 -9.44 -7.57 -2.31
C TRP A 237 -10.19 -8.57 -1.43
N ILE A 238 -10.81 -9.58 -2.06
CA ILE A 238 -11.53 -10.66 -1.39
C ILE A 238 -10.54 -11.56 -0.68
N ASP A 239 -9.44 -11.94 -1.34
CA ASP A 239 -8.35 -12.74 -0.78
C ASP A 239 -7.72 -12.03 0.42
N ASN A 240 -7.54 -10.70 0.36
CA ASN A 240 -7.03 -9.93 1.49
C ASN A 240 -7.93 -10.05 2.71
N ALA A 241 -9.24 -9.87 2.55
CA ALA A 241 -10.19 -9.97 3.65
C ALA A 241 -10.26 -11.39 4.21
N GLU A 242 -10.16 -12.42 3.36
CA GLU A 242 -10.13 -13.82 3.78
C GLU A 242 -8.83 -14.16 4.52
N LEU A 243 -7.67 -13.68 4.05
CA LEU A 243 -6.39 -13.85 4.74
C LEU A 243 -6.37 -13.16 6.11
N GLN A 244 -6.96 -11.95 6.23
CA GLN A 244 -7.12 -11.28 7.53
C GLN A 244 -7.98 -12.11 8.50
N LYS A 245 -9.08 -12.68 8.01
CA LYS A 245 -9.94 -13.59 8.80
C LYS A 245 -9.16 -14.83 9.24
N GLN A 246 -8.43 -15.47 8.32
CA GLN A 246 -7.59 -16.65 8.63
C GLN A 246 -6.50 -16.32 9.65
N MET A 247 -5.89 -15.15 9.57
CA MET A 247 -4.90 -14.67 10.54
C MET A 247 -5.52 -14.55 11.93
N ALA A 248 -6.70 -13.91 12.04
CA ALA A 248 -7.40 -13.78 13.32
C ALA A 248 -7.84 -15.15 13.91
N GLN A 249 -8.26 -16.09 13.06
CA GLN A 249 -8.55 -17.47 13.48
C GLN A 249 -7.31 -18.15 14.04
N GLN A 250 -6.18 -18.01 13.35
CA GLN A 250 -4.93 -18.62 13.77
C GLN A 250 -4.39 -17.96 15.05
N ASP A 251 -4.48 -16.65 15.20
CA ASP A 251 -4.12 -15.94 16.43
C ASP A 251 -4.94 -16.43 17.63
N LYS A 252 -6.25 -16.61 17.45
CA LYS A 252 -7.11 -17.20 18.49
C LYS A 252 -6.65 -18.61 18.84
N ARG A 253 -6.28 -19.43 17.84
CA ARG A 253 -5.76 -20.78 18.06
C ARG A 253 -4.44 -20.75 18.84
N VAL A 254 -3.52 -19.86 18.51
CA VAL A 254 -2.26 -19.66 19.25
C VAL A 254 -2.56 -19.35 20.73
N LEU A 255 -3.48 -18.43 21.03
CA LEU A 255 -3.86 -18.10 22.40
C LEU A 255 -4.49 -19.28 23.14
N MET A 256 -5.31 -20.11 22.47
CA MET A 256 -5.84 -21.33 23.08
C MET A 256 -4.73 -22.33 23.42
N LEU A 257 -3.77 -22.50 22.51
CA LEU A 257 -2.65 -23.42 22.66
C LEU A 257 -1.61 -22.97 23.70
N GLN A 258 -1.56 -21.69 24.04
CA GLN A 258 -0.76 -21.18 25.17
C GLN A 258 -1.26 -21.71 26.54
N ASN A 259 -2.50 -22.20 26.62
CA ASN A 259 -3.05 -22.82 27.83
C ASN A 259 -2.87 -24.37 27.84
N VAL A 260 -2.07 -24.92 26.93
CA VAL A 260 -1.71 -26.35 26.92
C VAL A 260 -0.35 -26.53 27.60
N PRO A 261 -0.11 -27.62 28.35
CA PRO A 261 1.18 -27.86 28.97
C PRO A 261 2.32 -27.90 27.98
N VAL A 262 3.46 -27.29 28.37
CA VAL A 262 4.72 -27.28 27.59
C VAL A 262 5.70 -28.23 28.24
N LEU A 263 6.22 -29.15 27.46
CA LEU A 263 7.28 -30.09 27.88
C LEU A 263 8.63 -29.53 27.40
N SER A 264 9.54 -29.25 28.32
CA SER A 264 10.86 -28.74 28.03
C SER A 264 11.94 -29.68 28.58
N PHE A 265 13.05 -29.78 27.82
CA PHE A 265 14.31 -30.29 28.37
C PHE A 265 15.00 -29.14 29.12
N VAL A 266 15.52 -29.41 30.29
CA VAL A 266 16.25 -28.47 31.13
C VAL A 266 17.55 -29.09 31.60
N SER A 267 18.62 -28.32 31.59
CA SER A 267 19.88 -28.70 32.20
C SER A 267 20.51 -27.51 32.89
N SER A 268 21.35 -27.78 33.88
CA SER A 268 22.07 -26.73 34.57
C SER A 268 23.47 -27.20 34.93
N PHE A 269 24.45 -26.40 34.60
CA PHE A 269 25.85 -26.58 34.93
C PHE A 269 26.28 -25.40 35.79
N ASN A 270 26.57 -25.66 37.07
CA ASN A 270 26.92 -24.61 38.01
C ASN A 270 28.30 -24.87 38.58
N TRP A 271 29.13 -23.83 38.59
CA TRP A 271 30.42 -23.82 39.26
C TRP A 271 30.35 -22.66 40.26
N GLN A 272 30.52 -23.02 41.53
CA GLN A 272 30.45 -22.06 42.62
C GLN A 272 31.77 -22.06 43.40
N ASN A 273 32.28 -20.87 43.68
CA ASN A 273 33.42 -20.63 44.50
C ASN A 273 32.98 -19.84 45.75
N LEU A 274 33.22 -20.44 46.90
CA LEU A 274 32.78 -19.94 48.22
C LEU A 274 34.00 -19.60 49.11
N SER A 275 33.98 -18.46 49.80
CA SER A 275 35.07 -18.00 50.69
C SER A 275 34.54 -17.08 51.78
N ASN A 276 35.25 -17.04 52.91
CA ASN A 276 35.03 -16.02 53.95
C ASN A 276 36.03 -14.88 53.91
N ASP A 277 37.13 -14.99 53.12
CA ASP A 277 38.27 -14.05 53.12
C ASP A 277 38.22 -13.07 51.95
N GLY A 278 37.41 -13.36 50.92
CA GLY A 278 37.24 -12.51 49.74
C GLY A 278 36.86 -13.29 48.51
N PHE A 279 36.53 -12.56 47.44
CA PHE A 279 36.23 -13.19 46.14
C PHE A 279 37.49 -13.84 45.56
N PHE A 280 37.41 -15.09 45.15
CA PHE A 280 38.52 -15.86 44.55
C PHE A 280 39.78 -15.99 45.45
N ALA A 281 39.61 -15.95 46.76
CA ALA A 281 40.70 -16.13 47.70
C ALA A 281 41.32 -17.56 47.57
N ALA A 282 42.62 -17.71 47.92
CA ALA A 282 43.28 -19.00 47.88
C ALA A 282 42.66 -20.02 48.83
N SER A 283 41.98 -19.58 49.90
CA SER A 283 41.19 -20.34 50.86
C SER A 283 39.80 -20.75 50.38
N SER A 284 39.44 -20.41 49.12
CA SER A 284 38.09 -20.63 48.60
C SER A 284 37.81 -22.12 48.33
N ASN A 285 36.54 -22.51 48.58
CA ASN A 285 36.04 -23.84 48.28
C ASN A 285 35.28 -23.84 46.94
N GLY A 286 35.85 -24.53 45.93
CA GLY A 286 35.18 -24.75 44.64
C GLY A 286 34.24 -25.92 44.70
N VAL A 287 32.96 -25.74 44.34
CA VAL A 287 31.92 -26.75 44.26
C VAL A 287 31.29 -26.71 42.88
N SER A 288 31.08 -27.84 42.25
CA SER A 288 30.29 -27.93 41.01
C SER A 288 29.15 -28.90 41.17
N TYR A 289 28.00 -28.55 40.60
CA TYR A 289 26.84 -29.44 40.52
C TYR A 289 26.14 -29.28 39.19
N HIS A 290 25.67 -30.40 38.67
CA HIS A 290 25.03 -30.50 37.37
C HIS A 290 23.78 -31.32 37.44
N TYR A 291 22.75 -30.96 36.69
CA TYR A 291 21.59 -31.81 36.50
C TYR A 291 21.05 -31.68 35.09
N VAL A 292 20.33 -32.68 34.65
CA VAL A 292 19.53 -32.73 33.44
C VAL A 292 18.15 -33.28 33.79
N GLY A 293 17.13 -32.80 33.11
CA GLY A 293 15.78 -33.24 33.42
C GLY A 293 14.73 -32.79 32.40
N LEU A 294 13.52 -33.22 32.65
CA LEU A 294 12.33 -32.80 31.93
C LEU A 294 11.48 -31.90 32.83
N LYS A 295 11.01 -30.80 32.29
CA LYS A 295 10.10 -29.83 32.95
C LYS A 295 8.79 -29.81 32.23
N LEU A 296 7.69 -30.16 32.89
CA LEU A 296 6.34 -29.93 32.41
C LEU A 296 5.79 -28.66 33.04
N SER A 297 5.52 -27.66 32.24
CA SER A 297 4.96 -26.35 32.67
C SER A 297 3.53 -26.21 32.17
N TYR A 298 2.63 -25.86 33.08
CA TYR A 298 1.24 -25.58 32.74
C TYR A 298 0.76 -24.31 33.45
N ASP A 299 0.32 -23.36 32.68
CA ASP A 299 -0.26 -22.10 33.19
C ASP A 299 -1.79 -22.21 33.20
N PHE A 300 -2.37 -22.35 34.38
CA PHE A 300 -3.82 -22.39 34.54
C PHE A 300 -4.48 -21.10 33.99
N PRO A 301 -5.53 -21.20 33.19
CA PRO A 301 -6.22 -20.04 32.62
C PRO A 301 -7.18 -19.37 33.65
N THR A 302 -6.65 -19.02 34.82
CA THR A 302 -7.45 -18.53 35.96
C THR A 302 -7.68 -17.03 35.97
N THR A 303 -6.98 -16.26 35.12
CA THR A 303 -7.07 -14.80 35.13
C THR A 303 -8.20 -14.28 34.25
N VAL A 304 -8.95 -13.29 34.73
CA VAL A 304 -9.97 -12.58 33.95
C VAL A 304 -9.39 -12.04 32.63
N GLN A 305 -8.11 -11.63 32.65
CA GLN A 305 -7.39 -11.15 31.47
C GLN A 305 -7.29 -12.22 30.37
N LYS A 306 -6.93 -13.46 30.67
CA LYS A 306 -6.85 -14.54 29.68
C LYS A 306 -8.22 -14.83 29.04
N ILE A 307 -9.28 -14.83 29.85
CA ILE A 307 -10.66 -15.03 29.36
C ILE A 307 -11.10 -13.85 28.50
N ALA A 308 -10.81 -12.62 28.93
CA ALA A 308 -11.13 -11.41 28.17
C ALA A 308 -10.40 -11.37 26.81
N ASN A 309 -9.10 -11.76 26.76
CA ASN A 309 -8.33 -11.84 25.54
C ASN A 309 -8.93 -12.84 24.52
N LEU A 310 -9.34 -14.01 24.98
CA LEU A 310 -10.00 -15.01 24.11
C LEU A 310 -11.36 -14.52 23.60
N LYS A 311 -12.15 -13.86 24.44
CA LYS A 311 -13.41 -13.23 24.03
C LYS A 311 -13.19 -12.11 23.03
N SER A 312 -12.20 -11.23 23.27
CA SER A 312 -11.82 -10.15 22.36
C SER A 312 -11.44 -10.68 20.98
N LYS A 313 -10.60 -11.73 20.92
CA LYS A 313 -10.25 -12.38 19.64
C LYS A 313 -11.46 -13.01 18.94
N SER A 314 -12.42 -13.54 19.71
CA SER A 314 -13.66 -14.10 19.14
C SER A 314 -14.55 -13.01 18.53
N VAL A 315 -14.63 -11.82 19.18
CA VAL A 315 -15.36 -10.66 18.64
C VAL A 315 -14.65 -10.12 17.40
N GLN A 316 -13.32 -9.99 17.46
CA GLN A 316 -12.52 -9.55 16.29
C GLN A 316 -12.73 -10.46 15.08
N LEU A 317 -12.72 -11.78 15.30
CA LEU A 317 -12.98 -12.75 14.23
C LEU A 317 -14.37 -12.53 13.61
N LYS A 318 -15.41 -12.37 14.43
CA LYS A 318 -16.77 -12.10 13.91
C LYS A 318 -16.87 -10.79 13.13
N GLN A 319 -16.13 -9.74 13.54
CA GLN A 319 -16.02 -8.50 12.78
C GLN A 319 -15.39 -8.73 11.40
N LEU A 320 -14.29 -9.51 11.34
CA LEU A 320 -13.60 -9.81 10.08
C LEU A 320 -14.43 -10.74 9.17
N GLU A 321 -15.22 -11.66 9.73
CA GLU A 321 -16.19 -12.46 8.97
C GLU A 321 -17.25 -11.57 8.29
N ASN A 322 -17.82 -10.62 9.03
CA ASN A 322 -18.77 -9.66 8.47
C ASN A 322 -18.11 -8.75 7.42
N GLN A 323 -16.87 -8.33 7.68
CA GLN A 323 -16.10 -7.51 6.73
C GLN A 323 -15.80 -8.27 5.44
N ALA A 324 -15.40 -9.54 5.50
CA ALA A 324 -15.14 -10.34 4.31
C ALA A 324 -16.40 -10.49 3.43
N GLN A 325 -17.57 -10.72 4.05
CA GLN A 325 -18.85 -10.75 3.32
C GLN A 325 -19.20 -9.39 2.69
N HIS A 326 -18.88 -8.28 3.37
CA HIS A 326 -19.11 -6.94 2.85
C HIS A 326 -18.19 -6.64 1.66
N VAL A 327 -16.89 -6.95 1.78
CA VAL A 327 -15.89 -6.77 0.71
C VAL A 327 -16.26 -7.55 -0.54
N GLN A 328 -16.78 -8.79 -0.39
CA GLN A 328 -17.26 -9.57 -1.54
C GLN A 328 -18.36 -8.81 -2.31
N LYS A 329 -19.40 -8.31 -1.60
CA LYS A 329 -20.48 -7.56 -2.22
C LYS A 329 -19.99 -6.24 -2.83
N GLU A 330 -19.12 -5.54 -2.12
CA GLU A 330 -18.53 -4.28 -2.59
C GLU A 330 -17.74 -4.49 -3.89
N GLN A 331 -16.96 -5.58 -3.98
CA GLN A 331 -16.19 -5.89 -5.19
C GLN A 331 -17.09 -6.21 -6.38
N ASP A 332 -18.18 -6.98 -6.16
CA ASP A 332 -19.18 -7.26 -7.20
C ASP A 332 -19.85 -5.98 -7.71
N HIS A 333 -20.14 -5.03 -6.82
CA HIS A 333 -20.67 -3.72 -7.20
C HIS A 333 -19.63 -2.87 -7.95
N LYS A 334 -18.40 -2.83 -7.50
CA LYS A 334 -17.30 -2.09 -8.20
C LYS A 334 -17.07 -2.62 -9.61
N ASN A 335 -17.07 -3.94 -9.79
CA ASN A 335 -16.92 -4.56 -11.11
C ASN A 335 -18.05 -4.15 -12.05
N LYS A 336 -19.30 -4.21 -11.59
CA LYS A 336 -20.47 -3.73 -12.36
C LYS A 336 -20.37 -2.24 -12.67
N GLN A 337 -19.96 -1.44 -11.69
CA GLN A 337 -19.78 0.01 -11.88
C GLN A 337 -18.73 0.31 -12.94
N MET A 338 -17.55 -0.33 -12.89
CA MET A 338 -16.49 -0.15 -13.90
C MET A 338 -17.01 -0.49 -15.32
N GLN A 339 -17.77 -1.58 -15.45
CA GLN A 339 -18.37 -1.97 -16.73
C GLN A 339 -19.33 -0.90 -17.25
N LEU A 340 -20.25 -0.42 -16.37
CA LEU A 340 -21.23 0.62 -16.73
C LEU A 340 -20.58 1.96 -17.04
N GLU A 341 -19.52 2.35 -16.31
CA GLU A 341 -18.77 3.58 -16.58
C GLU A 341 -18.10 3.54 -17.96
N PHE A 342 -17.51 2.40 -18.34
CA PHE A 342 -16.93 2.22 -19.66
C PHE A 342 -17.99 2.26 -20.77
N GLU A 343 -19.10 1.55 -20.62
CA GLU A 343 -20.22 1.55 -21.60
C GLU A 343 -20.82 2.96 -21.75
N LYS A 344 -21.04 3.68 -20.63
CA LYS A 344 -21.46 5.08 -20.64
C LYS A 344 -20.48 5.96 -21.39
N ALA A 345 -19.19 5.88 -21.08
CA ALA A 345 -18.14 6.69 -21.73
C ALA A 345 -18.14 6.45 -23.24
N LYS A 346 -18.18 5.19 -23.66
CA LYS A 346 -18.22 4.79 -25.07
C LYS A 346 -19.47 5.28 -25.80
N GLY A 347 -20.64 5.15 -25.17
CA GLY A 347 -21.90 5.68 -25.74
C GLY A 347 -21.90 7.20 -25.85
N GLN A 348 -21.37 7.89 -24.84
CA GLN A 348 -21.34 9.34 -24.79
C GLN A 348 -20.43 9.95 -25.89
N VAL A 349 -19.29 9.33 -26.18
CA VAL A 349 -18.35 9.82 -27.21
C VAL A 349 -19.02 9.89 -28.59
N VAL A 350 -19.91 8.97 -28.94
CA VAL A 350 -20.63 8.98 -30.21
C VAL A 350 -21.48 10.25 -30.35
N PHE A 351 -22.21 10.62 -29.32
CA PHE A 351 -23.02 11.86 -29.32
C PHE A 351 -22.16 13.11 -29.31
N LEU A 352 -21.08 13.13 -28.54
CA LEU A 352 -20.16 14.27 -28.48
C LEU A 352 -19.53 14.56 -29.84
N LYS A 353 -19.15 13.52 -30.58
CA LYS A 353 -18.67 13.64 -31.96
C LYS A 353 -19.71 14.25 -32.88
N GLN A 354 -20.95 13.72 -32.87
CA GLN A 354 -22.04 14.24 -33.71
C GLN A 354 -22.36 15.71 -33.37
N ILE A 355 -22.39 16.07 -32.07
CA ILE A 355 -22.58 17.47 -31.65
C ILE A 355 -21.46 18.37 -32.20
N PHE A 356 -20.21 17.93 -32.06
CA PHE A 356 -19.07 18.68 -32.62
C PHE A 356 -19.20 18.85 -34.14
N GLU A 357 -19.53 17.82 -34.90
CA GLU A 357 -19.67 17.88 -36.36
C GLU A 357 -20.78 18.89 -36.76
N LEU A 358 -21.91 18.88 -36.07
CA LEU A 358 -23.00 19.87 -36.31
C LEU A 358 -22.58 21.30 -35.97
N LYS A 359 -21.87 21.49 -34.85
CA LYS A 359 -21.37 22.82 -34.43
C LYS A 359 -20.29 23.35 -35.39
N LYS A 360 -19.44 22.46 -35.90
CA LYS A 360 -18.43 22.78 -36.91
C LYS A 360 -19.06 23.23 -38.21
N ASP A 361 -20.03 22.51 -38.75
CA ASP A 361 -20.77 22.88 -39.95
C ASP A 361 -21.47 24.24 -39.78
N SER A 362 -22.09 24.48 -38.61
CA SER A 362 -22.70 25.74 -38.30
C SER A 362 -21.71 26.89 -38.27
N TYR A 363 -20.54 26.71 -37.65
CA TYR A 363 -19.49 27.71 -37.62
C TYR A 363 -18.96 28.02 -39.04
N GLU A 364 -18.70 27.03 -39.87
CA GLU A 364 -18.22 27.22 -41.24
C GLU A 364 -19.21 28.02 -42.08
N LYS A 365 -20.51 27.76 -41.98
CA LYS A 365 -21.57 28.55 -42.65
C LYS A 365 -21.66 29.94 -42.10
N ASN A 366 -21.62 30.13 -40.79
CA ASN A 366 -21.62 31.45 -40.15
C ASN A 366 -20.39 32.28 -40.52
N PHE A 367 -19.21 31.65 -40.65
CA PHE A 367 -17.98 32.34 -41.07
C PHE A 367 -18.07 32.83 -42.51
N ASN A 368 -18.69 32.05 -43.43
CA ASN A 368 -18.90 32.50 -44.82
C ASN A 368 -19.90 33.67 -44.86
N GLN A 369 -21.02 33.61 -44.14
CA GLN A 369 -22.00 34.71 -44.05
C GLN A 369 -21.39 35.96 -43.43
N PHE A 370 -20.49 35.82 -42.44
CA PHE A 370 -19.75 36.96 -41.86
C PHE A 370 -18.80 37.62 -42.88
N LYS A 371 -18.14 36.86 -43.74
CA LYS A 371 -17.31 37.42 -44.83
C LYS A 371 -18.12 38.25 -45.80
N GLU A 372 -19.34 37.80 -46.12
CA GLU A 372 -20.28 38.48 -47.00
C GLU A 372 -21.07 39.61 -46.31
N ASN A 373 -20.72 39.96 -45.06
CA ASN A 373 -21.40 40.98 -44.24
C ASN A 373 -22.90 40.68 -43.96
N ILE A 374 -23.34 39.43 -44.07
CA ILE A 374 -24.70 39.00 -43.76
C ILE A 374 -24.87 38.70 -42.25
N LEU A 375 -23.86 38.15 -41.61
CA LEU A 375 -23.86 37.80 -40.20
C LEU A 375 -23.04 38.77 -39.36
N PRO A 376 -23.55 39.30 -38.23
CA PRO A 376 -22.77 40.14 -37.32
C PRO A 376 -21.71 39.36 -36.55
N LEU A 377 -20.66 40.06 -36.04
CA LEU A 377 -19.48 39.49 -35.40
C LEU A 377 -19.86 38.69 -34.12
N ASP A 378 -20.76 39.22 -33.29
CA ASP A 378 -21.19 38.56 -32.03
C ASP A 378 -21.73 37.15 -32.27
N LYS A 379 -22.52 36.97 -33.35
CA LYS A 379 -23.05 35.67 -33.74
C LYS A 379 -21.96 34.69 -34.21
N LEU A 380 -20.97 35.21 -34.93
CA LEU A 380 -19.81 34.41 -35.34
C LEU A 380 -18.98 33.95 -34.14
N LEU A 381 -18.65 34.86 -33.22
CA LEU A 381 -17.87 34.55 -32.02
C LEU A 381 -18.61 33.56 -31.11
N LEU A 382 -19.95 33.69 -30.99
CA LEU A 382 -20.77 32.71 -30.27
C LEU A 382 -20.66 31.31 -30.89
N SER A 383 -20.80 31.22 -32.25
CA SER A 383 -20.71 29.93 -32.92
C SER A 383 -19.28 29.32 -32.86
N GLN A 384 -18.23 30.17 -32.87
CA GLN A 384 -16.85 29.71 -32.63
C GLN A 384 -16.70 29.14 -31.22
N THR A 385 -17.21 29.81 -30.22
CA THR A 385 -17.20 29.34 -28.82
C THR A 385 -17.94 28.01 -28.64
N ASP A 386 -19.10 27.89 -29.26
CA ASP A 386 -19.91 26.66 -29.23
C ASP A 386 -19.17 25.47 -29.88
N MET A 387 -18.57 25.71 -31.05
CA MET A 387 -17.75 24.71 -31.74
C MET A 387 -16.55 24.28 -30.88
N LEU A 388 -15.80 25.24 -30.36
CA LEU A 388 -14.64 24.96 -29.48
C LEU A 388 -15.06 24.14 -28.26
N ASN A 389 -16.11 24.55 -27.55
CA ASN A 389 -16.57 23.82 -26.35
C ASN A 389 -17.01 22.39 -26.69
N SER A 390 -17.72 22.18 -27.81
CA SER A 390 -18.12 20.83 -28.24
C SER A 390 -16.91 19.95 -28.61
N GLN A 391 -15.89 20.52 -29.23
CA GLN A 391 -14.66 19.84 -29.60
C GLN A 391 -13.84 19.45 -28.36
N LEU A 392 -13.71 20.35 -27.38
CA LEU A 392 -13.05 20.06 -26.09
C LEU A 392 -13.79 18.96 -25.30
N GLN A 393 -15.13 18.99 -25.32
CA GLN A 393 -15.92 17.91 -24.68
C GLN A 393 -15.73 16.57 -25.36
N TRP A 394 -15.62 16.53 -26.70
CA TRP A 394 -15.35 15.28 -27.42
C TRP A 394 -13.97 14.70 -27.06
N VAL A 395 -12.93 15.52 -27.03
CA VAL A 395 -11.59 15.10 -26.61
C VAL A 395 -11.57 14.57 -25.16
N ALA A 396 -12.22 15.29 -24.25
CA ALA A 396 -12.36 14.82 -22.87
C ALA A 396 -13.11 13.46 -22.79
N GLY A 397 -14.13 13.29 -23.63
CA GLY A 397 -14.86 12.02 -23.75
C GLY A 397 -13.97 10.87 -24.24
N LEU A 398 -13.16 11.11 -25.28
CA LEU A 398 -12.20 10.12 -25.79
C LEU A 398 -11.19 9.70 -24.74
N SER A 399 -10.60 10.68 -24.03
CA SER A 399 -9.68 10.42 -22.93
C SER A 399 -10.34 9.59 -21.82
N ASN A 400 -11.61 9.87 -21.48
CA ASN A 400 -12.35 9.11 -20.49
C ASN A 400 -12.63 7.67 -20.95
N VAL A 401 -12.86 7.41 -22.23
CA VAL A 401 -12.96 6.02 -22.76
C VAL A 401 -11.65 5.28 -22.55
N GLY A 402 -10.52 5.90 -22.90
CA GLY A 402 -9.19 5.31 -22.67
C GLY A 402 -8.92 5.02 -21.21
N TYR A 403 -9.22 5.98 -20.32
CA TYR A 403 -9.09 5.83 -18.87
C TYR A 403 -9.91 4.65 -18.33
N CYS A 404 -11.20 4.55 -18.69
CA CYS A 404 -12.07 3.46 -18.24
C CYS A 404 -11.59 2.11 -18.79
N TRP A 405 -11.17 2.05 -20.04
CA TRP A 405 -10.66 0.83 -20.68
C TRP A 405 -9.40 0.32 -19.96
N TRP A 406 -8.46 1.21 -19.70
CA TRP A 406 -7.22 0.87 -18.99
C TRP A 406 -7.46 0.49 -17.54
N ARG A 407 -8.43 1.12 -16.87
CA ARG A 407 -8.83 0.74 -15.52
C ARG A 407 -9.34 -0.71 -15.46
N ILE A 408 -10.14 -1.14 -16.46
CA ILE A 408 -10.58 -2.52 -16.58
C ILE A 408 -9.37 -3.44 -16.86
N ARG A 409 -8.48 -3.05 -17.76
CA ARG A 409 -7.29 -3.83 -18.09
C ARG A 409 -6.36 -4.00 -16.88
N ILE A 410 -6.11 -2.95 -16.11
CA ILE A 410 -5.35 -3.02 -14.85
C ILE A 410 -6.04 -3.96 -13.86
N ASN A 411 -7.35 -3.84 -13.66
CA ASN A 411 -8.09 -4.77 -12.82
C ASN A 411 -7.91 -6.23 -13.26
N ASN A 412 -7.93 -6.49 -14.56
CA ASN A 412 -7.82 -7.84 -15.12
C ASN A 412 -6.40 -8.41 -15.09
N GLN A 413 -5.36 -7.60 -14.95
CA GLN A 413 -3.96 -8.07 -14.85
C GLN A 413 -3.68 -8.87 -13.56
N PHE A 414 -4.47 -8.69 -12.51
CA PHE A 414 -4.29 -9.36 -11.21
C PHE A 414 -5.06 -10.68 -11.09
N LEU A 415 -5.66 -11.18 -12.19
CA LEU A 415 -6.37 -12.47 -12.21
C LEU A 415 -5.46 -13.68 -12.30
N ASP A 416 -4.31 -13.55 -12.94
CA ASP A 416 -3.44 -14.68 -13.27
C ASP A 416 -2.47 -15.00 -12.13
N LYS A 417 -2.97 -15.59 -11.02
CA LYS A 417 -2.13 -16.26 -10.03
C LYS A 417 -1.76 -17.71 -10.41
N GLU A 418 -2.36 -18.27 -11.48
CA GLU A 418 -2.18 -19.68 -11.83
C GLU A 418 -1.08 -19.95 -12.89
N THR A 419 -0.37 -18.93 -13.39
CA THR A 419 0.65 -19.10 -14.45
C THR A 419 1.99 -18.46 -14.07
N LYS A 420 2.49 -18.73 -12.85
CA LYS A 420 3.91 -18.50 -12.52
C LYS A 420 4.49 -19.65 -11.72
#